data_10235bff2dfb3cc83446cf099a84b4b0
#
_entry.id   10235bff2dfb3cc83446cf099a84b4b0
#
_cell.length_a   1.000
_cell.length_b   1.000
_cell.length_c   1.000
_cell.angle_alpha   90.00
_cell.angle_beta   90.00
_cell.angle_gamma   90.00
#
_symmetry.space_group_name_H-M   'P 1'
#
loop_
_entity.id
_entity.type
_entity.pdbx_description
1 polymer ?
#
loop_
_entity_poly.entity_id
_entity_poly.type
_entity_poly.pdbx_seq_one_letter_code
_entity_poly.pdbx_strand_id
1 'polypeptide(L)'
;MPTYTTQMDAARKGIVTPQIKTVAEKEHMPVEKMMELVAEGKVAICANKHHTCLNPEGVGSMLRTKINVNLGVSRDCKDYDIEMQKVMKAVDLGAEAIMDLSSHGNTQPFRQKLTHECPAMIGTVPVYDSVIHYQRDLSELTAHDFIDVIRLHAEDGVDFVTLHCGITRKTIEQIKKHKRKMNIV
;
A
#
# COMPACT_ATOMS: atom_id res chain seq x y z
N MET A 1 -20.78 -14.83 12.60
CA MET A 1 -19.40 -14.59 12.08
C MET A 1 -18.61 -13.88 13.17
N PRO A 2 -17.33 -14.20 13.39
CA PRO A 2 -16.55 -13.48 14.38
C PRO A 2 -16.42 -12.01 13.96
N THR A 3 -16.74 -11.10 14.89
CA THR A 3 -16.74 -9.67 14.61
C THR A 3 -15.35 -9.08 14.92
N TYR A 4 -14.57 -8.85 13.89
CA TYR A 4 -13.30 -8.09 13.98
C TYR A 4 -13.24 -7.07 12.83
N THR A 5 -12.47 -6.00 13.03
CA THR A 5 -12.33 -4.92 12.05
C THR A 5 -10.98 -4.92 11.33
N THR A 6 -9.94 -5.43 11.97
CA THR A 6 -8.57 -5.50 11.41
C THR A 6 -7.91 -6.82 11.79
N GLN A 7 -6.81 -7.19 11.12
CA GLN A 7 -6.01 -8.36 11.49
C GLN A 7 -5.48 -8.26 12.92
N MET A 8 -5.07 -7.06 13.36
CA MET A 8 -4.65 -6.82 14.75
C MET A 8 -5.80 -7.03 15.75
N ASP A 9 -7.00 -6.53 15.43
CA ASP A 9 -8.18 -6.71 16.28
C ASP A 9 -8.56 -8.20 16.39
N ALA A 10 -8.49 -8.93 15.28
CA ALA A 10 -8.69 -10.38 15.27
C ALA A 10 -7.66 -11.10 16.16
N ALA A 11 -6.38 -10.80 15.98
CA ALA A 11 -5.31 -11.41 16.77
C ALA A 11 -5.45 -11.13 18.28
N ARG A 12 -5.79 -9.90 18.66
CA ARG A 12 -6.06 -9.53 20.06
C ARG A 12 -7.26 -10.24 20.68
N LYS A 13 -8.24 -10.62 19.86
CA LYS A 13 -9.42 -11.40 20.25
C LYS A 13 -9.19 -12.93 20.20
N GLY A 14 -7.98 -13.38 19.89
CA GLY A 14 -7.68 -14.80 19.73
C GLY A 14 -8.28 -15.43 18.48
N ILE A 15 -8.66 -14.63 17.47
CA ILE A 15 -9.28 -15.11 16.25
C ILE A 15 -8.20 -15.31 15.18
N VAL A 16 -8.00 -16.57 14.77
CA VAL A 16 -7.11 -16.92 13.64
C VAL A 16 -7.84 -16.64 12.33
N THR A 17 -7.39 -15.63 11.60
CA THR A 17 -7.94 -15.34 10.26
C THR A 17 -7.27 -16.21 9.19
N PRO A 18 -7.90 -16.40 8.02
CA PRO A 18 -7.25 -17.06 6.88
C PRO A 18 -5.91 -16.40 6.51
N GLN A 19 -5.85 -15.07 6.55
CA GLN A 19 -4.64 -14.31 6.24
C GLN A 19 -3.50 -14.58 7.23
N ILE A 20 -3.80 -14.58 8.53
CA ILE A 20 -2.81 -14.93 9.58
C ILE A 20 -2.27 -16.33 9.35
N LYS A 21 -3.14 -17.30 9.04
CA LYS A 21 -2.74 -18.68 8.79
C LYS A 21 -1.83 -18.80 7.57
N THR A 22 -2.22 -18.20 6.43
CA THR A 22 -1.41 -18.20 5.20
C THR A 22 -0.04 -17.57 5.41
N VAL A 23 0.02 -16.43 6.11
CA VAL A 23 1.30 -15.74 6.37
C VAL A 23 2.18 -16.59 7.33
N ALA A 24 1.61 -17.21 8.36
CA ALA A 24 2.35 -18.08 9.24
C ALA A 24 2.97 -19.29 8.50
N GLU A 25 2.23 -19.90 7.58
CA GLU A 25 2.71 -20.99 6.72
C GLU A 25 3.87 -20.53 5.82
N LYS A 26 3.74 -19.37 5.15
CA LYS A 26 4.78 -18.81 4.28
C LYS A 26 6.06 -18.44 5.02
N GLU A 27 5.94 -17.98 6.25
CA GLU A 27 7.07 -17.59 7.09
C GLU A 27 7.63 -18.77 7.93
N HIS A 28 7.10 -19.98 7.74
CA HIS A 28 7.48 -21.18 8.50
C HIS A 28 7.43 -20.96 10.03
N MET A 29 6.41 -20.23 10.49
CA MET A 29 6.22 -19.80 11.86
C MET A 29 4.94 -20.43 12.47
N PRO A 30 4.94 -20.82 13.76
CA PRO A 30 3.70 -21.22 14.43
C PRO A 30 2.65 -20.11 14.37
N VAL A 31 1.38 -20.49 14.15
CA VAL A 31 0.25 -19.54 14.04
C VAL A 31 0.11 -18.71 15.31
N GLU A 32 0.33 -19.31 16.48
CA GLU A 32 0.26 -18.63 17.78
C GLU A 32 1.32 -17.51 17.87
N LYS A 33 2.53 -17.77 17.36
CA LYS A 33 3.59 -16.76 17.33
C LYS A 33 3.30 -15.64 16.34
N MET A 34 2.73 -15.95 15.19
CA MET A 34 2.27 -14.94 14.23
C MET A 34 1.17 -14.06 14.85
N MET A 35 0.21 -14.65 15.54
CA MET A 35 -0.86 -13.92 16.24
C MET A 35 -0.30 -12.97 17.31
N GLU A 36 0.67 -13.44 18.11
CA GLU A 36 1.35 -12.60 19.11
C GLU A 36 1.98 -11.35 18.43
N LEU A 37 2.77 -11.55 17.37
CA LEU A 37 3.44 -10.47 16.66
C LEU A 37 2.45 -9.47 16.04
N VAL A 38 1.34 -9.96 15.47
CA VAL A 38 0.27 -9.10 14.91
C VAL A 38 -0.46 -8.35 16.03
N ALA A 39 -0.80 -9.01 17.14
CA ALA A 39 -1.48 -8.40 18.28
C ALA A 39 -0.64 -7.29 18.95
N GLU A 40 0.68 -7.46 18.99
CA GLU A 40 1.65 -6.49 19.51
C GLU A 40 1.96 -5.35 18.51
N GLY A 41 1.51 -5.44 17.27
CA GLY A 41 1.81 -4.48 16.20
C GLY A 41 3.23 -4.57 15.65
N LYS A 42 3.92 -5.69 15.87
CA LYS A 42 5.27 -5.98 15.33
C LYS A 42 5.23 -6.51 13.90
N VAL A 43 4.07 -7.02 13.48
CA VAL A 43 3.78 -7.50 12.13
C VAL A 43 2.46 -6.90 11.66
N ALA A 44 2.46 -6.37 10.44
CA ALA A 44 1.27 -5.99 9.70
C ALA A 44 1.00 -6.99 8.57
N ILE A 45 -0.26 -7.36 8.39
CA ILE A 45 -0.73 -8.13 7.23
C ILE A 45 -1.60 -7.21 6.42
N CYS A 46 -1.08 -6.74 5.28
CA CYS A 46 -1.77 -5.83 4.39
C CYS A 46 -2.72 -6.65 3.50
N ALA A 47 -4.02 -6.58 3.79
CA ALA A 47 -5.02 -7.37 3.09
C ALA A 47 -6.35 -6.61 3.07
N ASN A 48 -6.64 -5.96 1.95
CA ASN A 48 -7.91 -5.28 1.76
C ASN A 48 -9.01 -6.33 1.46
N LYS A 49 -10.19 -6.16 2.05
CA LYS A 49 -11.35 -7.03 1.83
C LYS A 49 -11.87 -7.04 0.40
N HIS A 50 -11.57 -5.99 -0.37
CA HIS A 50 -11.96 -5.86 -1.78
C HIS A 50 -10.92 -6.42 -2.75
N HIS A 51 -9.72 -6.74 -2.27
CA HIS A 51 -8.68 -7.40 -3.06
C HIS A 51 -8.86 -8.93 -2.99
N THR A 52 -9.69 -9.49 -3.86
CA THR A 52 -10.17 -10.87 -3.74
C THR A 52 -9.18 -11.93 -4.23
N CYS A 53 -8.23 -11.57 -5.10
CA CYS A 53 -7.18 -12.47 -5.59
C CYS A 53 -5.88 -12.40 -4.77
N LEU A 54 -5.84 -11.60 -3.71
CA LEU A 54 -4.65 -11.40 -2.89
C LEU A 54 -4.13 -12.71 -2.29
N ASN A 55 -2.83 -12.94 -2.47
CA ASN A 55 -2.06 -13.94 -1.76
C ASN A 55 -1.29 -13.25 -0.60
N PRO A 56 -1.84 -13.17 0.61
CA PRO A 56 -1.40 -12.23 1.64
C PRO A 56 0.03 -12.48 2.11
N GLU A 57 0.74 -11.40 2.42
CA GLU A 57 2.07 -11.39 3.00
C GLU A 57 2.09 -10.60 4.32
N GLY A 58 3.02 -10.94 5.20
CA GLY A 58 3.29 -10.18 6.42
C GLY A 58 4.53 -9.30 6.26
N VAL A 59 4.49 -8.12 6.87
CA VAL A 59 5.63 -7.19 6.92
C VAL A 59 5.91 -6.85 8.37
N GLY A 60 7.13 -7.08 8.83
CA GLY A 60 7.51 -6.76 10.21
C GLY A 60 8.62 -7.62 10.80
N SER A 61 8.67 -7.64 12.12
CA SER A 61 9.72 -8.31 12.89
C SER A 61 9.69 -9.81 12.71
N MET A 62 10.87 -10.42 12.59
CA MET A 62 11.09 -11.86 12.47
C MET A 62 10.61 -12.47 11.15
N LEU A 63 10.13 -11.70 10.21
CA LEU A 63 9.71 -12.16 8.89
C LEU A 63 10.82 -11.92 7.86
N ARG A 64 10.80 -12.70 6.78
CA ARG A 64 11.68 -12.46 5.63
C ARG A 64 11.40 -11.09 5.01
N THR A 65 12.40 -10.48 4.39
CA THR A 65 12.26 -9.22 3.65
C THR A 65 11.43 -9.45 2.38
N LYS A 66 10.43 -8.61 2.15
CA LYS A 66 9.57 -8.61 0.96
C LYS A 66 10.12 -7.68 -0.11
N ILE A 67 9.98 -8.07 -1.35
CA ILE A 67 10.33 -7.24 -2.50
C ILE A 67 9.09 -6.45 -2.92
N ASN A 68 9.22 -5.12 -2.90
CA ASN A 68 8.21 -4.20 -3.41
C ASN A 68 8.71 -3.58 -4.72
N VAL A 69 7.97 -3.77 -5.82
CA VAL A 69 8.32 -3.27 -7.15
C VAL A 69 7.52 -2.00 -7.45
N ASN A 70 8.24 -0.92 -7.73
CA ASN A 70 7.66 0.36 -8.11
C ASN A 70 7.44 0.42 -9.63
N LEU A 71 6.24 0.79 -10.03
CA LEU A 71 5.85 1.00 -11.42
C LEU A 71 4.69 1.99 -11.51
N GLY A 72 4.15 2.23 -12.68
CA GLY A 72 3.01 3.12 -12.86
C GLY A 72 3.15 4.02 -14.08
N VAL A 73 2.02 4.57 -14.53
CA VAL A 73 1.98 5.48 -15.67
C VAL A 73 2.42 6.88 -15.28
N SER A 74 3.10 7.54 -16.23
CA SER A 74 3.55 8.92 -16.10
C SER A 74 3.18 9.72 -17.34
N ARG A 75 3.56 11.00 -17.36
CA ARG A 75 3.39 11.86 -18.55
C ARG A 75 4.09 11.28 -19.79
N ASP A 76 5.21 10.60 -19.58
CA ASP A 76 6.07 10.08 -20.65
C ASP A 76 5.73 8.63 -21.04
N CYS A 77 5.07 7.87 -20.17
CA CYS A 77 4.63 6.50 -20.42
C CYS A 77 3.20 6.35 -19.93
N LYS A 78 2.23 6.23 -20.85
CA LYS A 78 0.79 6.25 -20.57
C LYS A 78 0.09 4.93 -20.85
N ASP A 79 0.85 3.88 -21.19
CA ASP A 79 0.32 2.59 -21.63
C ASP A 79 0.07 1.67 -20.42
N TYR A 80 -1.18 1.53 -20.02
CA TYR A 80 -1.60 0.67 -18.90
C TYR A 80 -1.40 -0.82 -19.20
N ASP A 81 -1.44 -1.25 -20.47
CA ASP A 81 -1.23 -2.66 -20.80
C ASP A 81 0.23 -3.04 -20.65
N ILE A 82 1.15 -2.16 -21.03
CA ILE A 82 2.58 -2.33 -20.77
C ILE A 82 2.84 -2.35 -19.26
N GLU A 83 2.23 -1.44 -18.49
CA GLU A 83 2.39 -1.44 -17.03
C GLU A 83 1.86 -2.75 -16.42
N MET A 84 0.72 -3.27 -16.88
CA MET A 84 0.20 -4.54 -16.38
C MET A 84 1.10 -5.73 -16.73
N GLN A 85 1.72 -5.74 -17.90
CA GLN A 85 2.72 -6.76 -18.26
C GLN A 85 3.93 -6.71 -17.30
N LYS A 86 4.41 -5.51 -16.92
CA LYS A 86 5.47 -5.34 -15.93
C LYS A 86 5.05 -5.87 -14.56
N VAL A 87 3.80 -5.60 -14.14
CA VAL A 87 3.22 -6.14 -12.89
C VAL A 87 3.29 -7.65 -12.87
N MET A 88 2.73 -8.30 -13.87
CA MET A 88 2.70 -9.76 -13.92
C MET A 88 4.10 -10.36 -14.00
N LYS A 89 5.00 -9.71 -14.73
CA LYS A 89 6.40 -10.13 -14.78
C LYS A 89 7.12 -9.99 -13.43
N ALA A 90 6.84 -8.93 -12.68
CA ALA A 90 7.37 -8.75 -11.33
C ALA A 90 6.87 -9.86 -10.38
N VAL A 91 5.58 -10.19 -10.45
CA VAL A 91 4.98 -11.29 -9.68
C VAL A 91 5.63 -12.64 -10.04
N ASP A 92 5.81 -12.93 -11.33
CA ASP A 92 6.49 -14.16 -11.81
C ASP A 92 7.93 -14.26 -11.28
N LEU A 93 8.59 -13.13 -11.06
CA LEU A 93 9.94 -13.05 -10.49
C LEU A 93 9.95 -13.07 -8.96
N GLY A 94 8.78 -13.17 -8.32
CA GLY A 94 8.65 -13.33 -6.88
C GLY A 94 8.45 -12.03 -6.10
N ALA A 95 8.01 -10.94 -6.74
CA ALA A 95 7.62 -9.73 -6.02
C ALA A 95 6.39 -9.99 -5.16
N GLU A 96 6.45 -9.61 -3.89
CA GLU A 96 5.36 -9.76 -2.92
C GLU A 96 4.48 -8.52 -2.81
N ALA A 97 4.96 -7.39 -3.30
CA ALA A 97 4.22 -6.14 -3.33
C ALA A 97 4.49 -5.35 -4.61
N ILE A 98 3.47 -4.65 -5.07
CA ILE A 98 3.54 -3.72 -6.19
C ILE A 98 3.13 -2.34 -5.68
N MET A 99 3.98 -1.35 -5.91
CA MET A 99 3.67 0.06 -5.64
C MET A 99 3.29 0.76 -6.93
N ASP A 100 2.02 1.08 -7.07
CA ASP A 100 1.53 1.91 -8.16
C ASP A 100 1.83 3.38 -7.89
N LEU A 101 2.78 3.93 -8.64
CA LEU A 101 3.22 5.33 -8.59
C LEU A 101 2.59 6.15 -9.72
N SER A 102 1.47 5.72 -10.29
CA SER A 102 0.79 6.43 -11.36
C SER A 102 0.50 7.87 -10.97
N SER A 103 0.93 8.80 -11.81
CA SER A 103 0.86 10.24 -11.58
C SER A 103 0.24 11.02 -12.74
N HIS A 104 -0.39 10.32 -13.69
CA HIS A 104 -0.96 10.96 -14.88
C HIS A 104 -2.23 10.27 -15.36
N GLY A 105 -3.20 11.10 -15.77
CA GLY A 105 -4.48 10.62 -16.30
C GLY A 105 -5.42 10.08 -15.22
N ASN A 106 -6.47 9.36 -15.64
CA ASN A 106 -7.37 8.69 -14.70
C ASN A 106 -6.74 7.37 -14.24
N THR A 107 -6.22 7.34 -13.02
CA THR A 107 -5.51 6.21 -12.43
C THR A 107 -6.43 5.11 -11.91
N GLN A 108 -7.69 5.44 -11.61
CA GLN A 108 -8.65 4.52 -10.96
C GLN A 108 -8.88 3.22 -11.73
N PRO A 109 -9.10 3.19 -13.06
CA PRO A 109 -9.30 1.93 -13.78
C PRO A 109 -8.09 0.99 -13.68
N PHE A 110 -6.88 1.53 -13.70
CA PHE A 110 -5.67 0.72 -13.54
C PHE A 110 -5.55 0.18 -12.12
N ARG A 111 -5.79 0.99 -11.11
CA ARG A 111 -5.80 0.60 -9.70
C ARG A 111 -6.81 -0.53 -9.44
N GLN A 112 -8.04 -0.41 -9.97
CA GLN A 112 -9.05 -1.46 -9.87
C GLN A 112 -8.62 -2.74 -10.61
N LYS A 113 -7.99 -2.64 -11.78
CA LYS A 113 -7.46 -3.80 -12.50
C LYS A 113 -6.37 -4.51 -11.68
N LEU A 114 -5.45 -3.75 -11.07
CA LEU A 114 -4.42 -4.31 -10.19
C LEU A 114 -5.03 -5.12 -9.04
N THR A 115 -6.00 -4.59 -8.33
CA THR A 115 -6.63 -5.26 -7.19
C THR A 115 -7.54 -6.43 -7.57
N HIS A 116 -7.88 -6.59 -8.85
CA HIS A 116 -8.66 -7.72 -9.36
C HIS A 116 -7.80 -8.83 -9.97
N GLU A 117 -6.63 -8.51 -10.52
CA GLU A 117 -5.85 -9.45 -11.30
C GLU A 117 -4.48 -9.80 -10.69
N CYS A 118 -3.90 -8.92 -9.86
CA CYS A 118 -2.57 -9.12 -9.29
C CYS A 118 -2.64 -9.78 -7.90
N PRO A 119 -2.00 -10.92 -7.66
CA PRO A 119 -2.04 -11.59 -6.35
C PRO A 119 -1.09 -10.98 -5.31
N ALA A 120 -0.18 -10.07 -5.70
CA ALA A 120 0.71 -9.37 -4.78
C ALA A 120 -0.01 -8.24 -4.06
N MET A 121 0.47 -7.81 -2.88
CA MET A 121 -0.06 -6.65 -2.18
C MET A 121 0.06 -5.40 -3.05
N ILE A 122 -1.01 -4.62 -3.15
CA ILE A 122 -1.04 -3.37 -3.92
C ILE A 122 -0.91 -2.17 -2.99
N GLY A 123 0.14 -1.39 -3.23
CA GLY A 123 0.37 -0.10 -2.58
C GLY A 123 0.18 1.07 -3.54
N THR A 124 -0.20 2.22 -3.02
CA THR A 124 -0.37 3.46 -3.79
C THR A 124 0.14 4.69 -3.05
N VAL A 125 0.20 5.82 -3.74
CA VAL A 125 0.62 7.12 -3.17
C VAL A 125 -0.51 8.14 -3.38
N PRO A 126 -1.50 8.23 -2.48
CA PRO A 126 -2.71 9.03 -2.68
C PRO A 126 -2.46 10.52 -2.94
N VAL A 127 -1.34 11.08 -2.48
CA VAL A 127 -1.02 12.49 -2.72
C VAL A 127 -0.87 12.81 -4.22
N TYR A 128 -0.39 11.85 -5.03
CA TYR A 128 -0.27 12.06 -6.48
C TYR A 128 -1.64 12.09 -7.15
N ASP A 129 -2.53 11.23 -6.70
CA ASP A 129 -3.89 11.12 -7.22
C ASP A 129 -4.79 12.26 -6.75
N SER A 130 -4.52 12.86 -5.58
CA SER A 130 -5.31 13.96 -5.03
C SER A 130 -5.35 15.17 -5.95
N VAL A 131 -4.20 15.53 -6.54
CA VAL A 131 -4.10 16.65 -7.50
C VAL A 131 -4.89 16.35 -8.78
N ILE A 132 -4.80 15.10 -9.26
CA ILE A 132 -5.50 14.65 -10.46
C ILE A 132 -7.02 14.62 -10.22
N HIS A 133 -7.44 14.06 -9.08
CA HIS A 133 -8.85 13.88 -8.73
C HIS A 133 -9.59 15.21 -8.60
N TYR A 134 -9.00 16.17 -7.89
CA TYR A 134 -9.62 17.47 -7.66
C TYR A 134 -9.30 18.52 -8.73
N GLN A 135 -8.33 18.25 -9.61
CA GLN A 135 -7.84 19.21 -10.63
C GLN A 135 -7.49 20.59 -10.04
N ARG A 136 -6.86 20.56 -8.85
CA ARG A 136 -6.43 21.73 -8.09
C ARG A 136 -4.97 21.60 -7.70
N ASP A 137 -4.32 22.73 -7.45
CA ASP A 137 -2.95 22.75 -6.94
C ASP A 137 -2.87 22.12 -5.55
N LEU A 138 -1.76 21.43 -5.25
CA LEU A 138 -1.54 20.78 -3.97
C LEU A 138 -1.72 21.73 -2.77
N SER A 139 -1.38 23.00 -2.93
CA SER A 139 -1.51 24.04 -1.89
C SER A 139 -2.96 24.44 -1.59
N GLU A 140 -3.91 24.11 -2.46
CA GLU A 140 -5.34 24.39 -2.32
C GLU A 140 -6.11 23.24 -1.71
N LEU A 141 -5.48 22.05 -1.61
CA LEU A 141 -6.10 20.87 -1.03
C LEU A 141 -6.12 20.93 0.49
N THR A 142 -7.23 20.50 1.06
CA THR A 142 -7.43 20.40 2.49
C THR A 142 -7.11 19.00 3.01
N ALA A 143 -6.97 18.84 4.33
CA ALA A 143 -6.81 17.52 4.94
C ALA A 143 -7.99 16.57 4.61
N HIS A 144 -9.19 17.11 4.44
CA HIS A 144 -10.39 16.34 4.08
C HIS A 144 -10.26 15.76 2.67
N ASP A 145 -9.79 16.57 1.72
CA ASP A 145 -9.59 16.14 0.33
C ASP A 145 -8.61 14.95 0.26
N PHE A 146 -7.51 14.99 1.03
CA PHE A 146 -6.57 13.86 1.11
C PHE A 146 -7.20 12.61 1.72
N ILE A 147 -7.98 12.76 2.80
CA ILE A 147 -8.65 11.62 3.45
C ILE A 147 -9.66 10.98 2.50
N ASP A 148 -10.38 11.76 1.72
CA ASP A 148 -11.35 11.25 0.75
C ASP A 148 -10.67 10.45 -0.37
N VAL A 149 -9.54 10.91 -0.88
CA VAL A 149 -8.76 10.14 -1.86
C VAL A 149 -8.21 8.85 -1.26
N ILE A 150 -7.71 8.87 -0.01
CA ILE A 150 -7.29 7.64 0.68
C ILE A 150 -8.46 6.65 0.79
N ARG A 151 -9.65 7.14 1.09
CA ARG A 151 -10.88 6.31 1.17
C ARG A 151 -11.22 5.69 -0.19
N LEU A 152 -11.14 6.48 -1.28
CA LEU A 152 -11.33 5.95 -2.64
C LEU A 152 -10.35 4.82 -2.98
N HIS A 153 -9.07 4.99 -2.63
CA HIS A 153 -8.07 3.93 -2.84
C HIS A 153 -8.39 2.68 -2.02
N ALA A 154 -8.84 2.84 -0.79
CA ALA A 154 -9.26 1.70 0.05
C ALA A 154 -10.50 0.98 -0.50
N GLU A 155 -11.46 1.72 -1.06
CA GLU A 155 -12.65 1.17 -1.71
C GLU A 155 -12.31 0.45 -3.02
N ASP A 156 -11.31 0.92 -3.76
CA ASP A 156 -10.78 0.24 -4.96
C ASP A 156 -9.95 -1.03 -4.64
N GLY A 157 -9.74 -1.36 -3.36
CA GLY A 157 -9.08 -2.60 -2.94
C GLY A 157 -7.59 -2.48 -2.63
N VAL A 158 -7.03 -1.28 -2.55
CA VAL A 158 -5.62 -1.06 -2.21
C VAL A 158 -5.30 -1.57 -0.81
N ASP A 159 -4.20 -2.32 -0.66
CA ASP A 159 -3.83 -3.00 0.60
C ASP A 159 -3.04 -2.10 1.55
N PHE A 160 -2.25 -1.18 1.02
CA PHE A 160 -1.49 -0.22 1.82
C PHE A 160 -1.23 1.08 1.03
N VAL A 161 -0.91 2.15 1.76
CA VAL A 161 -0.63 3.46 1.15
C VAL A 161 0.66 4.05 1.69
N THR A 162 1.37 4.80 0.85
CA THR A 162 2.48 5.65 1.26
C THR A 162 1.99 7.07 1.47
N LEU A 163 2.20 7.60 2.67
CA LEU A 163 1.81 8.96 3.03
C LEU A 163 3.03 9.81 3.36
N HIS A 164 3.09 11.03 2.82
CA HIS A 164 4.18 11.99 3.03
C HIS A 164 3.96 12.79 4.32
N CYS A 165 4.01 12.15 5.49
CA CYS A 165 3.75 12.77 6.79
C CYS A 165 4.98 13.38 7.47
N GLY A 166 6.18 13.21 6.89
CA GLY A 166 7.44 13.71 7.48
C GLY A 166 7.78 15.17 7.17
N ILE A 167 7.07 15.82 6.25
CA ILE A 167 7.30 17.21 5.86
C ILE A 167 6.55 18.14 6.80
N THR A 168 7.23 18.58 7.86
CA THR A 168 6.69 19.51 8.84
C THR A 168 7.33 20.90 8.67
N ARG A 169 6.75 21.94 9.29
CA ARG A 169 7.36 23.28 9.34
C ARG A 169 8.79 23.23 9.90
N LYS A 170 9.02 22.44 10.94
CA LYS A 170 10.34 22.22 11.53
C LYS A 170 11.32 21.58 10.54
N THR A 171 10.89 20.59 9.77
CA THR A 171 11.69 19.97 8.73
C THR A 171 12.09 20.99 7.64
N ILE A 172 11.14 21.83 7.20
CA ILE A 172 11.40 22.89 6.23
C ILE A 172 12.42 23.91 6.75
N GLU A 173 12.30 24.33 8.02
CA GLU A 173 13.28 25.22 8.67
C GLU A 173 14.69 24.61 8.67
N GLN A 174 14.81 23.31 8.99
CA GLN A 174 16.09 22.61 8.96
C GLN A 174 16.68 22.54 7.55
N ILE A 175 15.86 22.23 6.54
CA ILE A 175 16.29 22.21 5.13
C ILE A 175 16.84 23.59 4.71
N LYS A 176 16.12 24.67 5.05
CA LYS A 176 16.56 26.06 4.77
C LYS A 176 17.86 26.40 5.48
N LYS A 177 17.98 26.06 6.78
CA LYS A 177 19.17 26.32 7.61
C LYS A 177 20.42 25.63 7.04
N HIS A 178 20.30 24.39 6.61
CA HIS A 178 21.42 23.59 6.13
C HIS A 178 21.64 23.71 4.62
N LYS A 179 20.88 24.58 3.92
CA LYS A 179 20.96 24.79 2.45
C LYS A 179 20.98 23.49 1.64
N ARG A 180 20.32 22.46 2.17
CA ARG A 180 20.30 21.15 1.54
C ARG A 180 19.42 21.19 0.28
N LYS A 181 20.03 21.01 -0.89
CA LYS A 181 19.30 20.80 -2.14
C LYS A 181 18.82 19.33 -2.13
N MET A 182 17.54 19.13 -1.93
CA MET A 182 16.91 17.81 -2.04
C MET A 182 15.75 17.89 -3.02
N ASN A 183 15.65 16.87 -3.86
CA ASN A 183 14.34 16.50 -4.37
C ASN A 183 13.58 15.90 -3.17
N ILE A 184 12.43 16.45 -2.84
CA ILE A 184 11.61 16.08 -1.68
C ILE A 184 10.56 15.02 -2.09
N VAL A 185 10.61 14.58 -3.33
CA VAL A 185 9.75 13.51 -3.88
C VAL A 185 10.63 12.46 -4.53
#